data_5039f41b99aca9e45b30523237b4ddec
#
_entry.id   5039f41b99aca9e45b30523237b4ddec
#
_cell.length_a   1.000
_cell.length_b   1.000
_cell.length_c   1.000
_cell.angle_alpha   90.00
_cell.angle_beta   90.00
_cell.angle_gamma   90.00
#
_symmetry.space_group_name_H-M   'P 1'
#
loop_
_entity.id
_entity.type
_entity.pdbx_description
1 polymer ?
#
loop_
_entity_poly.entity_id
_entity_poly.type
_entity_poly.pdbx_seq_one_letter_code
_entity_poly.pdbx_strand_id
1 'polypeptide(L)'
;MLSMVIDSISSFMYSKLLVIMLIGTGVYFTIWTKFPQVRLFRSACKAVMEKPDDEDAVSSFQALMVSTASRVGTGNIVGVSSAICIGGFGAVFWMWVIAIIGSASAFVESTLAQIYKKKGEDGTCYGGPAYYIEAALRCRPLAIAFCIAMIATYAFGFNMLASYNLQSTFAGFSFYHADVTPWIIGGILAVLTGWCLLGGGSRIIKVTSMLVPVMGVAYIVVALIVVVINIRYIPDVFATIFREAFDFQAIFGAFAGSAMMQGIRRGLYSNEAGIGSAPNAAASANVTHPVKQGLVQMLSVFIDTLLLCTATAMMCMSSGVAPSEALQGAPWVQAALQESLGTFGPVFITVSMVLFAFTTLLGNCFYCDNLLTYIHKSQPGRHFMMAFRVVCALVVFMGAGMEMSMLWNIADVLMGVMAMINIPVIILLSNTALKALDDYEKQLKKGMNPVFKSTDIGLKEKLDCWE
;
A
#
# COMPACT_ATOMS: atom_id res chain seq x y z
N MET A 1 -4.96 23.56 18.31
CA MET A 1 -3.85 23.05 19.13
C MET A 1 -3.49 21.62 18.75
N LEU A 2 -4.42 20.64 18.76
CA LEU A 2 -4.12 19.24 18.39
C LEU A 2 -3.59 19.11 16.95
N SER A 3 -4.22 19.76 15.97
CA SER A 3 -3.78 19.77 14.58
C SER A 3 -2.35 20.30 14.39
N MET A 4 -1.99 21.39 15.07
CA MET A 4 -0.62 21.94 15.03
C MET A 4 0.43 20.99 15.62
N VAL A 5 0.09 20.25 16.68
CA VAL A 5 1.00 19.27 17.27
C VAL A 5 1.21 18.11 16.30
N ILE A 6 0.14 17.57 15.72
CA ILE A 6 0.21 16.46 14.74
C ILE A 6 1.00 16.90 13.50
N ASP A 7 0.76 18.12 12.99
CA ASP A 7 1.50 18.67 11.86
C ASP A 7 3.00 18.81 12.14
N SER A 8 3.34 19.33 13.34
CA SER A 8 4.75 19.46 13.77
C SER A 8 5.44 18.10 13.86
N ILE A 9 4.75 17.08 14.39
CA ILE A 9 5.28 15.71 14.49
C ILE A 9 5.46 15.12 13.08
N SER A 10 4.45 15.22 12.22
CA SER A 10 4.51 14.74 10.84
C SER A 10 5.68 15.40 10.09
N SER A 11 5.78 16.73 10.17
CA SER A 11 6.84 17.49 9.52
C SER A 11 8.23 17.10 10.02
N PHE A 12 8.43 16.93 11.34
CA PHE A 12 9.69 16.48 11.91
C PHE A 12 10.07 15.08 11.42
N MET A 13 9.13 14.14 11.46
CA MET A 13 9.37 12.75 11.05
C MET A 13 9.80 12.66 9.59
N TYR A 14 9.09 13.34 8.69
CA TYR A 14 9.36 13.26 7.26
C TYR A 14 10.49 14.17 6.81
N SER A 15 10.73 15.32 7.47
CA SER A 15 11.78 16.24 7.03
C SER A 15 13.20 15.67 7.14
N LYS A 16 13.45 14.72 8.03
CA LYS A 16 14.80 14.20 8.27
C LYS A 16 14.86 12.69 8.43
N LEU A 17 14.05 12.12 9.34
CA LEU A 17 14.25 10.76 9.81
C LEU A 17 13.76 9.72 8.79
N LEU A 18 12.48 9.79 8.40
CA LEU A 18 11.86 8.77 7.57
C LEU A 18 12.41 8.76 6.14
N VAL A 19 12.67 9.92 5.56
CA VAL A 19 13.24 10.01 4.20
C VAL A 19 14.60 9.31 4.15
N ILE A 20 15.49 9.59 5.12
CA ILE A 20 16.81 8.96 5.19
C ILE A 20 16.67 7.44 5.43
N MET A 21 15.79 7.04 6.35
CA MET A 21 15.56 5.62 6.65
C MET A 21 15.02 4.87 5.43
N LEU A 22 14.00 5.40 4.74
CA LEU A 22 13.37 4.75 3.60
C LEU A 22 14.30 4.66 2.39
N ILE A 23 14.94 5.77 2.01
CA ILE A 23 15.89 5.78 0.89
C ILE A 23 17.10 4.91 1.23
N GLY A 24 17.70 5.11 2.40
CA GLY A 24 18.87 4.34 2.84
C GLY A 24 18.61 2.84 2.88
N THR A 25 17.48 2.42 3.44
CA THR A 25 17.11 1.00 3.51
C THR A 25 16.76 0.43 2.13
N GLY A 26 16.03 1.19 1.31
CA GLY A 26 15.69 0.78 -0.05
C GLY A 26 16.93 0.59 -0.92
N VAL A 27 17.88 1.51 -0.87
CA VAL A 27 19.18 1.41 -1.56
C VAL A 27 20.00 0.25 -0.99
N TYR A 28 20.09 0.13 0.35
CA TYR A 28 20.79 -0.97 1.02
C TYR A 28 20.26 -2.32 0.53
N PHE A 29 18.95 -2.56 0.59
CA PHE A 29 18.39 -3.82 0.14
C PHE A 29 18.51 -4.03 -1.38
N THR A 30 18.35 -2.99 -2.18
CA THR A 30 18.52 -3.09 -3.64
C THR A 30 19.93 -3.60 -3.99
N ILE A 31 20.97 -3.04 -3.35
CA ILE A 31 22.36 -3.44 -3.59
C ILE A 31 22.62 -4.85 -3.01
N TRP A 32 22.21 -5.10 -1.78
CA TRP A 32 22.50 -6.34 -1.06
C TRP A 32 21.81 -7.56 -1.68
N THR A 33 20.60 -7.39 -2.20
CA THR A 33 19.87 -8.42 -2.94
C THR A 33 20.23 -8.48 -4.44
N LYS A 34 21.20 -7.67 -4.88
CA LYS A 34 21.73 -7.62 -6.26
C LYS A 34 20.63 -7.29 -7.29
N PHE A 35 19.86 -6.23 -7.05
CA PHE A 35 18.81 -5.73 -7.95
C PHE A 35 17.75 -6.79 -8.33
N PRO A 36 17.02 -7.37 -7.38
CA PRO A 36 16.01 -8.39 -7.65
C PRO A 36 14.89 -7.85 -8.54
N GLN A 37 14.63 -6.54 -8.49
CA GLN A 37 13.65 -5.83 -9.29
C GLN A 37 13.78 -6.08 -10.79
N VAL A 38 15.01 -6.20 -11.27
CA VAL A 38 15.32 -6.42 -12.69
C VAL A 38 15.60 -7.91 -12.92
N ARG A 39 16.49 -8.47 -12.12
CA ARG A 39 17.07 -9.80 -12.32
C ARG A 39 16.05 -10.93 -12.11
N LEU A 40 15.12 -10.75 -11.16
CA LEU A 40 14.11 -11.76 -10.81
C LEU A 40 12.69 -11.37 -11.26
N PHE A 41 12.54 -10.35 -12.10
CA PHE A 41 11.23 -9.89 -12.55
C PHE A 41 10.40 -11.01 -13.21
N ARG A 42 11.02 -11.82 -14.08
CA ARG A 42 10.34 -12.97 -14.69
C ARG A 42 9.91 -14.02 -13.65
N SER A 43 10.72 -14.23 -12.62
CA SER A 43 10.38 -15.15 -11.53
C SER A 43 9.23 -14.61 -10.69
N ALA A 44 9.16 -13.29 -10.49
CA ALA A 44 8.03 -12.63 -9.82
C ALA A 44 6.72 -12.86 -10.59
N CYS A 45 6.71 -12.63 -11.90
CA CYS A 45 5.54 -12.88 -12.74
C CYS A 45 5.11 -14.37 -12.71
N LYS A 46 6.06 -15.31 -12.74
CA LYS A 46 5.75 -16.74 -12.62
C LYS A 46 5.16 -17.09 -11.26
N ALA A 47 5.71 -16.54 -10.16
CA ALA A 47 5.23 -16.80 -8.81
C ALA A 47 3.78 -16.34 -8.59
N VAL A 48 3.34 -15.27 -9.25
CA VAL A 48 1.93 -14.82 -9.21
C VAL A 48 0.99 -15.86 -9.83
N MET A 49 1.43 -16.51 -10.91
CA MET A 49 0.62 -17.47 -11.68
C MET A 49 0.67 -18.89 -11.12
N GLU A 50 1.50 -19.14 -10.11
CA GLU A 50 1.67 -20.46 -9.52
C GLU A 50 0.44 -20.85 -8.69
N LYS A 51 -0.07 -22.04 -8.93
CA LYS A 51 -1.18 -22.61 -8.16
C LYS A 51 -0.65 -23.15 -6.83
N PRO A 52 -1.41 -23.02 -5.74
CA PRO A 52 -1.05 -23.68 -4.49
C PRO A 52 -1.14 -25.20 -4.62
N ASP A 53 -0.40 -25.92 -3.78
CA ASP A 53 -0.44 -27.39 -3.75
C ASP A 53 -1.78 -27.92 -3.23
N ASP A 54 -2.47 -27.13 -2.39
CA ASP A 54 -3.80 -27.41 -1.84
C ASP A 54 -4.80 -26.45 -2.49
N GLU A 55 -5.85 -26.96 -3.11
CA GLU A 55 -6.87 -26.17 -3.81
C GLU A 55 -7.64 -25.20 -2.88
N ASP A 56 -7.76 -25.54 -1.60
CA ASP A 56 -8.42 -24.71 -0.60
C ASP A 56 -7.49 -23.64 0.00
N ALA A 57 -6.18 -23.71 -0.26
CA ALA A 57 -5.21 -22.76 0.27
C ALA A 57 -5.17 -21.46 -0.54
N VAL A 58 -4.78 -20.38 0.13
CA VAL A 58 -4.65 -19.05 -0.49
C VAL A 58 -3.51 -19.06 -1.51
N SER A 59 -3.83 -18.74 -2.76
CA SER A 59 -2.82 -18.67 -3.83
C SER A 59 -1.98 -17.38 -3.75
N SER A 60 -0.82 -17.37 -4.43
CA SER A 60 0.00 -16.17 -4.59
C SER A 60 -0.77 -15.02 -5.21
N PHE A 61 -1.62 -15.29 -6.20
CA PHE A 61 -2.49 -14.29 -6.82
C PHE A 61 -3.51 -13.72 -5.83
N GLN A 62 -4.16 -14.55 -5.03
CA GLN A 62 -5.12 -14.08 -4.02
C GLN A 62 -4.45 -13.21 -2.96
N ALA A 63 -3.29 -13.60 -2.44
CA ALA A 63 -2.51 -12.80 -1.50
C ALA A 63 -2.04 -11.47 -2.11
N LEU A 64 -1.65 -11.49 -3.40
CA LEU A 64 -1.35 -10.28 -4.16
C LEU A 64 -2.58 -9.37 -4.25
N MET A 65 -3.75 -9.90 -4.54
CA MET A 65 -4.97 -9.10 -4.67
C MET A 65 -5.39 -8.47 -3.33
N VAL A 66 -5.22 -9.16 -2.21
CA VAL A 66 -5.49 -8.61 -0.88
C VAL A 66 -4.52 -7.46 -0.56
N SER A 67 -3.21 -7.65 -0.77
CA SER A 67 -2.23 -6.58 -0.55
C SER A 67 -2.39 -5.42 -1.53
N THR A 68 -2.73 -5.72 -2.79
CA THR A 68 -3.02 -4.72 -3.80
C THR A 68 -4.33 -3.97 -3.48
N ALA A 69 -5.33 -4.61 -2.89
CA ALA A 69 -6.57 -3.96 -2.47
C ALA A 69 -6.33 -2.85 -1.43
N SER A 70 -5.41 -3.04 -0.49
CA SER A 70 -5.01 -2.01 0.46
C SER A 70 -4.22 -0.88 -0.24
N ARG A 71 -3.24 -1.23 -1.07
CA ARG A 71 -2.34 -0.29 -1.76
C ARG A 71 -3.05 0.49 -2.86
N VAL A 72 -3.67 -0.24 -3.81
CA VAL A 72 -4.41 0.35 -4.94
C VAL A 72 -5.75 0.88 -4.45
N GLY A 73 -5.71 2.09 -4.00
CA GLY A 73 -6.83 2.74 -3.35
C GLY A 73 -6.94 4.22 -3.69
N THR A 74 -7.51 4.95 -2.76
CA THR A 74 -7.67 6.40 -2.91
C THR A 74 -6.33 7.14 -3.05
N GLY A 75 -5.23 6.54 -2.59
CA GLY A 75 -3.87 7.08 -2.72
C GLY A 75 -3.39 7.24 -4.16
N ASN A 76 -3.75 6.30 -5.04
CA ASN A 76 -3.36 6.33 -6.45
C ASN A 76 -4.04 7.47 -7.22
N ILE A 77 -5.15 8.01 -6.73
CA ILE A 77 -5.88 9.12 -7.34
C ILE A 77 -5.63 10.41 -6.54
N VAL A 78 -6.08 10.45 -5.30
CA VAL A 78 -6.02 11.64 -4.45
C VAL A 78 -4.58 11.92 -3.98
N GLY A 79 -3.82 10.88 -3.62
CA GLY A 79 -2.43 11.02 -3.18
C GLY A 79 -1.52 11.57 -4.29
N VAL A 80 -1.66 11.02 -5.51
CA VAL A 80 -0.90 11.51 -6.68
C VAL A 80 -1.25 12.95 -7.01
N SER A 81 -2.55 13.27 -7.05
CA SER A 81 -3.03 14.63 -7.25
C SER A 81 -2.46 15.59 -6.20
N SER A 82 -2.55 15.22 -4.91
CA SER A 82 -2.02 16.07 -3.83
C SER A 82 -0.51 16.24 -3.91
N ALA A 83 0.24 15.18 -4.29
CA ALA A 83 1.68 15.28 -4.51
C ALA A 83 2.04 16.31 -5.57
N ILE A 84 1.31 16.30 -6.70
CA ILE A 84 1.56 17.19 -7.83
C ILE A 84 1.08 18.62 -7.53
N CYS A 85 -0.09 18.78 -6.93
CA CYS A 85 -0.64 20.10 -6.61
C CYS A 85 0.18 20.88 -5.57
N ILE A 86 0.87 20.18 -4.66
CA ILE A 86 1.71 20.78 -3.62
C ILE A 86 3.18 20.82 -4.04
N GLY A 87 3.70 19.71 -4.58
CA GLY A 87 5.12 19.50 -4.86
C GLY A 87 5.52 19.76 -6.33
N GLY A 88 4.56 20.02 -7.22
CA GLY A 88 4.82 20.15 -8.64
C GLY A 88 4.97 18.79 -9.36
N PHE A 89 5.22 18.84 -10.67
CA PHE A 89 5.34 17.67 -11.54
C PHE A 89 6.52 16.76 -11.16
N GLY A 90 7.59 17.34 -10.61
CA GLY A 90 8.76 16.60 -10.13
C GLY A 90 8.47 15.59 -9.02
N ALA A 91 7.34 15.72 -8.31
CA ALA A 91 6.92 14.76 -7.29
C ALA A 91 6.74 13.34 -7.85
N VAL A 92 6.30 13.21 -9.11
CA VAL A 92 6.13 11.93 -9.79
C VAL A 92 7.47 11.18 -9.95
N PHE A 93 8.55 11.89 -10.27
CA PHE A 93 9.89 11.29 -10.33
C PHE A 93 10.28 10.66 -8.98
N TRP A 94 10.07 11.37 -7.89
CA TRP A 94 10.41 10.87 -6.55
C TRP A 94 9.49 9.74 -6.09
N MET A 95 8.23 9.70 -6.55
CA MET A 95 7.36 8.54 -6.39
C MET A 95 7.94 7.31 -7.11
N TRP A 96 8.46 7.45 -8.34
CA TRP A 96 9.13 6.35 -9.04
C TRP A 96 10.38 5.87 -8.31
N VAL A 97 11.22 6.80 -7.86
CA VAL A 97 12.44 6.46 -7.11
C VAL A 97 12.12 5.66 -5.88
N ILE A 98 11.18 6.15 -5.02
CA ILE A 98 10.84 5.44 -3.78
C ILE A 98 10.16 4.10 -4.05
N ALA A 99 9.41 3.95 -5.15
CA ALA A 99 8.82 2.68 -5.54
C ALA A 99 9.89 1.66 -5.97
N ILE A 100 10.85 2.08 -6.81
CA ILE A 100 11.91 1.19 -7.31
C ILE A 100 12.77 0.69 -6.14
N ILE A 101 13.30 1.59 -5.31
CA ILE A 101 14.15 1.19 -4.18
C ILE A 101 13.35 0.54 -3.06
N GLY A 102 12.15 1.05 -2.75
CA GLY A 102 11.28 0.52 -1.71
C GLY A 102 10.79 -0.90 -2.01
N SER A 103 10.64 -1.26 -3.29
CA SER A 103 10.25 -2.61 -3.68
C SER A 103 11.20 -3.70 -3.17
N ALA A 104 12.50 -3.39 -2.99
CA ALA A 104 13.46 -4.29 -2.36
C ALA A 104 13.19 -4.45 -0.84
N SER A 105 12.72 -3.40 -0.17
CA SER A 105 12.26 -3.50 1.23
C SER A 105 11.01 -4.38 1.32
N ALA A 106 10.04 -4.20 0.43
CA ALA A 106 8.84 -5.03 0.35
C ALA A 106 9.17 -6.52 0.08
N PHE A 107 10.18 -6.77 -0.76
CA PHE A 107 10.73 -8.12 -0.99
C PHE A 107 11.24 -8.75 0.31
N VAL A 108 12.10 -8.04 1.05
CA VAL A 108 12.73 -8.55 2.27
C VAL A 108 11.69 -8.80 3.37
N GLU A 109 10.84 -7.81 3.66
CA GLU A 109 9.83 -7.93 4.72
C GLU A 109 8.81 -9.06 4.45
N SER A 110 8.42 -9.24 3.19
CA SER A 110 7.46 -10.28 2.82
C SER A 110 8.09 -11.67 2.78
N THR A 111 9.37 -11.77 2.43
CA THR A 111 10.16 -13.01 2.56
C THR A 111 10.27 -13.43 4.02
N LEU A 112 10.59 -12.49 4.92
CA LEU A 112 10.64 -12.73 6.37
C LEU A 112 9.28 -13.17 6.92
N ALA A 113 8.20 -12.51 6.50
CA ALA A 113 6.86 -12.86 6.94
C ALA A 113 6.47 -14.29 6.54
N GLN A 114 6.87 -14.73 5.37
CA GLN A 114 6.67 -16.11 4.92
C GLN A 114 7.55 -17.11 5.69
N ILE A 115 8.80 -16.78 6.00
CA ILE A 115 9.68 -17.65 6.79
C ILE A 115 9.08 -17.90 8.18
N TYR A 116 8.64 -16.84 8.86
CA TYR A 116 8.16 -16.89 10.25
C TYR A 116 6.65 -16.99 10.41
N LYS A 117 5.91 -17.37 9.33
CA LYS A 117 4.46 -17.55 9.41
C LYS A 117 4.08 -18.72 10.30
N LYS A 118 2.89 -18.65 10.87
CA LYS A 118 2.31 -19.69 11.72
C LYS A 118 1.03 -20.22 11.11
N LYS A 119 0.77 -21.49 11.30
CA LYS A 119 -0.46 -22.15 10.88
C LYS A 119 -1.49 -22.03 12.00
N GLY A 120 -2.65 -21.49 11.68
CA GLY A 120 -3.78 -21.42 12.59
C GLY A 120 -4.54 -22.74 12.69
N GLU A 121 -5.42 -22.83 13.69
CA GLU A 121 -6.28 -24.01 13.91
C GLU A 121 -7.26 -24.25 12.75
N ASP A 122 -7.61 -23.20 12.02
CA ASP A 122 -8.46 -23.22 10.83
C ASP A 122 -7.71 -23.60 9.53
N GLY A 123 -6.43 -23.97 9.62
CA GLY A 123 -5.58 -24.30 8.49
C GLY A 123 -5.04 -23.07 7.73
N THR A 124 -5.50 -21.85 8.04
CA THR A 124 -4.97 -20.63 7.43
C THR A 124 -3.59 -20.27 7.99
N CYS A 125 -2.77 -19.57 7.19
CA CYS A 125 -1.47 -19.10 7.63
C CYS A 125 -1.54 -17.62 8.01
N TYR A 126 -0.94 -17.30 9.15
CA TYR A 126 -0.81 -15.96 9.71
C TYR A 126 0.66 -15.56 9.83
N GLY A 127 0.99 -14.32 9.57
CA GLY A 127 2.36 -13.84 9.66
C GLY A 127 2.43 -12.32 9.50
N GLY A 128 3.64 -11.81 9.39
CA GLY A 128 3.91 -10.39 9.28
C GLY A 128 4.90 -9.91 10.33
N PRO A 129 5.09 -8.58 10.49
CA PRO A 129 6.11 -8.04 11.38
C PRO A 129 6.02 -8.54 12.83
N ALA A 130 4.82 -8.61 13.40
CA ALA A 130 4.67 -9.08 14.77
C ALA A 130 5.24 -10.50 14.97
N TYR A 131 5.01 -11.37 13.99
CA TYR A 131 5.46 -12.76 14.05
C TYR A 131 6.99 -12.87 13.93
N TYR A 132 7.62 -12.19 12.96
CA TYR A 132 9.08 -12.25 12.86
C TYR A 132 9.82 -11.46 13.94
N ILE A 133 9.23 -10.39 14.51
CA ILE A 133 9.79 -9.69 15.67
C ILE A 133 9.81 -10.63 16.88
N GLU A 134 8.71 -11.31 17.19
CA GLU A 134 8.68 -12.23 18.34
C GLU A 134 9.55 -13.46 18.10
N ALA A 135 9.47 -14.11 16.93
CA ALA A 135 10.20 -15.32 16.65
C ALA A 135 11.72 -15.08 16.59
N ALA A 136 12.17 -14.11 15.80
CA ALA A 136 13.59 -13.90 15.55
C ALA A 136 14.29 -13.04 16.60
N LEU A 137 13.63 -11.98 17.10
CA LEU A 137 14.22 -11.06 18.09
C LEU A 137 13.79 -11.38 19.52
N ARG A 138 12.87 -12.32 19.74
CA ARG A 138 12.32 -12.70 21.05
C ARG A 138 11.78 -11.49 21.84
N CYS A 139 11.27 -10.49 21.13
CA CYS A 139 10.80 -9.24 21.73
C CYS A 139 9.29 -9.05 21.52
N ARG A 140 8.48 -9.74 22.35
CA ARG A 140 7.02 -9.62 22.29
C ARG A 140 6.50 -8.20 22.57
N PRO A 141 7.07 -7.39 23.49
CA PRO A 141 6.60 -6.01 23.67
C PRO A 141 6.70 -5.15 22.40
N LEU A 142 7.80 -5.29 21.64
CA LEU A 142 7.97 -4.58 20.37
C LEU A 142 6.97 -5.08 19.31
N ALA A 143 6.70 -6.39 19.27
CA ALA A 143 5.69 -6.96 18.39
C ALA A 143 4.28 -6.42 18.70
N ILE A 144 3.91 -6.32 19.97
CA ILE A 144 2.64 -5.72 20.41
C ILE A 144 2.58 -4.23 20.06
N ALA A 145 3.68 -3.48 20.29
CA ALA A 145 3.74 -2.06 19.92
C ALA A 145 3.51 -1.87 18.40
N PHE A 146 4.11 -2.74 17.57
CA PHE A 146 3.86 -2.75 16.14
C PHE A 146 2.38 -3.06 15.80
N CYS A 147 1.77 -4.07 16.46
CA CYS A 147 0.34 -4.38 16.27
C CYS A 147 -0.55 -3.19 16.57
N ILE A 148 -0.31 -2.49 17.70
CA ILE A 148 -1.08 -1.31 18.09
C ILE A 148 -0.92 -0.20 17.05
N ALA A 149 0.32 0.09 16.63
CA ALA A 149 0.59 1.11 15.61
C ALA A 149 -0.11 0.77 14.29
N MET A 150 -0.06 -0.49 13.86
CA MET A 150 -0.66 -0.92 12.62
C MET A 150 -2.20 -0.92 12.67
N ILE A 151 -2.81 -1.36 13.78
CA ILE A 151 -4.28 -1.28 13.97
C ILE A 151 -4.72 0.19 13.98
N ALA A 152 -3.99 1.07 14.67
CA ALA A 152 -4.27 2.51 14.65
C ALA A 152 -4.17 3.10 13.24
N THR A 153 -3.20 2.66 12.44
CA THR A 153 -3.03 3.12 11.06
C THR A 153 -4.18 2.63 10.17
N TYR A 154 -4.43 1.33 10.15
CA TYR A 154 -5.32 0.70 9.15
C TYR A 154 -6.78 0.71 9.55
N ALA A 155 -7.12 0.41 10.83
CA ALA A 155 -8.50 0.46 11.29
C ALA A 155 -9.03 1.89 11.46
N PHE A 156 -8.15 2.86 11.75
CA PHE A 156 -8.56 4.25 11.99
C PHE A 156 -8.03 5.21 10.91
N GLY A 157 -6.73 5.54 10.91
CA GLY A 157 -6.16 6.58 10.07
C GLY A 157 -6.48 6.43 8.58
N PHE A 158 -6.13 5.29 8.00
CA PHE A 158 -6.33 5.03 6.58
C PHE A 158 -7.79 4.83 6.21
N ASN A 159 -8.58 4.20 7.10
CA ASN A 159 -10.01 4.01 6.85
C ASN A 159 -10.78 5.35 6.86
N MET A 160 -10.46 6.25 7.81
CA MET A 160 -11.04 7.60 7.80
C MET A 160 -10.64 8.37 6.55
N LEU A 161 -9.37 8.33 6.17
CA LEU A 161 -8.87 9.04 4.99
C LEU A 161 -9.48 8.48 3.70
N ALA A 162 -9.63 7.16 3.57
CA ALA A 162 -10.27 6.55 2.40
C ALA A 162 -11.74 6.98 2.27
N SER A 163 -12.45 7.05 3.39
CA SER A 163 -13.85 7.51 3.42
C SER A 163 -13.99 8.98 3.04
N TYR A 164 -13.12 9.85 3.58
CA TYR A 164 -13.06 11.26 3.20
C TYR A 164 -12.75 11.43 1.72
N ASN A 165 -11.72 10.75 1.21
CA ASN A 165 -11.31 10.84 -0.17
C ASN A 165 -12.44 10.42 -1.12
N LEU A 166 -13.19 9.38 -0.77
CA LEU A 166 -14.36 8.97 -1.56
C LEU A 166 -15.43 10.05 -1.58
N GLN A 167 -15.89 10.53 -0.42
CA GLN A 167 -16.96 11.51 -0.37
C GLN A 167 -16.59 12.83 -1.09
N SER A 168 -15.31 13.23 -1.03
CA SER A 168 -14.82 14.45 -1.69
C SER A 168 -14.97 14.43 -3.22
N THR A 169 -15.04 13.24 -3.84
CA THR A 169 -15.25 13.12 -5.29
C THR A 169 -16.66 13.55 -5.73
N PHE A 170 -17.59 13.60 -4.79
CA PHE A 170 -18.96 14.04 -5.09
C PHE A 170 -19.11 15.56 -5.01
N ALA A 171 -18.11 16.29 -4.49
CA ALA A 171 -18.19 17.75 -4.31
C ALA A 171 -18.43 18.54 -5.63
N GLY A 172 -18.03 17.98 -6.78
CA GLY A 172 -18.25 18.60 -8.08
C GLY A 172 -19.66 18.42 -8.67
N PHE A 173 -20.53 17.64 -8.02
CA PHE A 173 -21.88 17.38 -8.55
C PHE A 173 -22.92 18.31 -7.92
N SER A 174 -23.95 18.68 -8.71
CA SER A 174 -24.98 19.65 -8.32
C SER A 174 -25.84 19.23 -7.11
N PHE A 175 -25.91 17.94 -6.82
CA PHE A 175 -26.66 17.42 -5.65
C PHE A 175 -25.85 17.46 -4.34
N TYR A 176 -24.58 17.85 -4.39
CA TYR A 176 -23.72 17.82 -3.21
C TYR A 176 -24.03 18.99 -2.26
N HIS A 177 -24.29 18.64 -1.02
CA HIS A 177 -24.46 19.57 0.10
C HIS A 177 -23.42 19.24 1.18
N ALA A 178 -22.50 20.18 1.47
CA ALA A 178 -21.36 19.94 2.34
C ALA A 178 -21.73 19.47 3.76
N ASP A 179 -22.88 19.87 4.27
CA ASP A 179 -23.32 19.52 5.62
C ASP A 179 -23.99 18.14 5.71
N VAL A 180 -24.48 17.59 4.60
CA VAL A 180 -25.32 16.37 4.60
C VAL A 180 -24.74 15.25 3.75
N THR A 181 -24.26 15.55 2.55
CA THR A 181 -23.80 14.53 1.58
C THR A 181 -22.64 13.68 2.10
N PRO A 182 -21.62 14.21 2.80
CA PRO A 182 -20.55 13.42 3.37
C PRO A 182 -21.06 12.31 4.29
N TRP A 183 -22.05 12.62 5.13
CA TRP A 183 -22.62 11.67 6.08
C TRP A 183 -23.45 10.58 5.40
N ILE A 184 -24.19 10.92 4.35
CA ILE A 184 -24.95 9.93 3.55
C ILE A 184 -23.97 8.96 2.86
N ILE A 185 -22.95 9.49 2.19
CA ILE A 185 -21.96 8.68 1.47
C ILE A 185 -21.15 7.82 2.47
N GLY A 186 -20.69 8.43 3.57
CA GLY A 186 -20.00 7.71 4.64
C GLY A 186 -20.87 6.60 5.24
N GLY A 187 -22.16 6.84 5.43
CA GLY A 187 -23.12 5.85 5.92
C GLY A 187 -23.30 4.67 4.96
N ILE A 188 -23.47 4.93 3.67
CA ILE A 188 -23.56 3.89 2.64
C ILE A 188 -22.27 3.06 2.60
N LEU A 189 -21.10 3.73 2.60
CA LEU A 189 -19.82 3.06 2.59
C LEU A 189 -19.60 2.21 3.83
N ALA A 190 -19.96 2.72 5.01
CA ALA A 190 -19.87 2.00 6.29
C ALA A 190 -20.75 0.74 6.29
N VAL A 191 -21.98 0.81 5.77
CA VAL A 191 -22.89 -0.34 5.67
C VAL A 191 -22.34 -1.39 4.71
N LEU A 192 -21.87 -0.98 3.52
CA LEU A 192 -21.29 -1.90 2.53
C LEU A 192 -20.04 -2.59 3.06
N THR A 193 -19.14 -1.81 3.69
CA THR A 193 -17.91 -2.32 4.30
C THR A 193 -18.25 -3.28 5.44
N GLY A 194 -19.14 -2.89 6.35
CA GLY A 194 -19.59 -3.73 7.47
C GLY A 194 -20.20 -5.05 7.00
N TRP A 195 -21.05 -5.02 5.96
CA TRP A 195 -21.62 -6.23 5.37
C TRP A 195 -20.56 -7.19 4.82
N CYS A 196 -19.55 -6.66 4.13
CA CYS A 196 -18.46 -7.50 3.61
C CYS A 196 -17.60 -8.07 4.75
N LEU A 197 -17.26 -7.25 5.74
CA LEU A 197 -16.44 -7.64 6.89
C LEU A 197 -17.11 -8.75 7.73
N LEU A 198 -18.44 -8.76 7.87
CA LEU A 198 -19.16 -9.82 8.58
C LEU A 198 -18.93 -11.22 7.97
N GLY A 199 -18.52 -11.30 6.68
CA GLY A 199 -18.15 -12.54 6.02
C GLY A 199 -16.74 -13.05 6.31
N GLY A 200 -15.92 -12.29 7.05
CA GLY A 200 -14.56 -12.66 7.43
C GLY A 200 -13.55 -12.65 6.29
N GLY A 201 -12.33 -13.15 6.58
CA GLY A 201 -11.19 -13.12 5.66
C GLY A 201 -11.46 -13.78 4.31
N SER A 202 -12.15 -14.92 4.28
CA SER A 202 -12.48 -15.64 3.05
C SER A 202 -13.34 -14.79 2.09
N ARG A 203 -14.31 -14.03 2.63
CA ARG A 203 -15.12 -13.12 1.81
C ARG A 203 -14.28 -11.94 1.31
N ILE A 204 -13.41 -11.38 2.13
CA ILE A 204 -12.50 -10.31 1.74
C ILE A 204 -11.63 -10.78 0.57
N ILE A 205 -10.96 -11.93 0.70
CA ILE A 205 -10.11 -12.52 -0.35
C ILE A 205 -10.91 -12.70 -1.65
N LYS A 206 -12.12 -13.26 -1.58
CA LYS A 206 -12.97 -13.48 -2.76
C LYS A 206 -13.36 -12.19 -3.46
N VAL A 207 -13.79 -11.17 -2.69
CA VAL A 207 -14.22 -9.88 -3.24
C VAL A 207 -13.03 -9.13 -3.84
N THR A 208 -11.89 -9.06 -3.15
CA THR A 208 -10.70 -8.37 -3.64
C THR A 208 -10.11 -9.05 -4.87
N SER A 209 -10.08 -10.38 -4.92
CA SER A 209 -9.57 -11.14 -6.08
C SER A 209 -10.38 -10.91 -7.36
N MET A 210 -11.66 -10.52 -7.22
CA MET A 210 -12.52 -10.21 -8.35
C MET A 210 -12.47 -8.72 -8.73
N LEU A 211 -12.59 -7.82 -7.74
CA LEU A 211 -12.73 -6.39 -8.00
C LEU A 211 -11.40 -5.73 -8.40
N VAL A 212 -10.29 -6.08 -7.72
CA VAL A 212 -9.01 -5.40 -7.93
C VAL A 212 -8.50 -5.50 -9.37
N PRO A 213 -8.48 -6.69 -10.01
CA PRO A 213 -8.06 -6.78 -11.41
C PRO A 213 -8.97 -5.98 -12.35
N VAL A 214 -10.29 -6.07 -12.15
CA VAL A 214 -11.28 -5.38 -13.02
C VAL A 214 -11.11 -3.88 -12.92
N MET A 215 -11.05 -3.33 -11.71
CA MET A 215 -10.91 -1.89 -11.52
C MET A 215 -9.55 -1.38 -12.01
N GLY A 216 -8.46 -2.14 -11.76
CA GLY A 216 -7.12 -1.78 -12.20
C GLY A 216 -7.01 -1.76 -13.72
N VAL A 217 -7.49 -2.80 -14.40
CA VAL A 217 -7.49 -2.86 -15.88
C VAL A 217 -8.35 -1.74 -16.48
N ALA A 218 -9.57 -1.53 -15.98
CA ALA A 218 -10.43 -0.46 -16.46
C ALA A 218 -9.77 0.92 -16.29
N TYR A 219 -9.11 1.16 -15.15
CA TYR A 219 -8.40 2.41 -14.89
C TYR A 219 -7.25 2.65 -15.86
N ILE A 220 -6.43 1.62 -16.11
CA ILE A 220 -5.31 1.70 -17.06
C ILE A 220 -5.80 1.89 -18.49
N VAL A 221 -6.87 1.23 -18.91
CA VAL A 221 -7.45 1.41 -20.25
C VAL A 221 -7.88 2.87 -20.47
N VAL A 222 -8.60 3.45 -19.52
CA VAL A 222 -9.01 4.86 -19.61
C VAL A 222 -7.79 5.79 -19.58
N ALA A 223 -6.80 5.51 -18.76
CA ALA A 223 -5.57 6.28 -18.73
C ALA A 223 -4.84 6.25 -20.08
N LEU A 224 -4.74 5.09 -20.72
CA LEU A 224 -4.15 4.95 -22.04
C LEU A 224 -4.94 5.75 -23.10
N ILE A 225 -6.26 5.74 -23.04
CA ILE A 225 -7.11 6.55 -23.94
C ILE A 225 -6.79 8.03 -23.77
N VAL A 226 -6.74 8.54 -22.53
CA VAL A 226 -6.42 9.95 -22.26
C VAL A 226 -5.00 10.31 -22.73
N VAL A 227 -4.02 9.45 -22.48
CA VAL A 227 -2.62 9.64 -22.95
C VAL A 227 -2.57 9.68 -24.48
N VAL A 228 -3.30 8.82 -25.17
CA VAL A 228 -3.34 8.82 -26.65
C VAL A 228 -4.01 10.09 -27.18
N ILE A 229 -5.09 10.54 -26.57
CA ILE A 229 -5.75 11.81 -26.94
C ILE A 229 -4.77 12.98 -26.79
N ASN A 230 -4.00 12.98 -25.72
CA ASN A 230 -3.09 14.05 -25.33
C ASN A 230 -1.62 13.77 -25.70
N ILE A 231 -1.35 12.86 -26.64
CA ILE A 231 0.00 12.35 -26.97
C ILE A 231 1.03 13.45 -27.26
N ARG A 232 0.57 14.56 -27.80
CA ARG A 232 1.42 15.71 -28.16
C ARG A 232 2.05 16.39 -26.95
N TYR A 233 1.40 16.34 -25.78
CA TYR A 233 1.88 16.97 -24.55
C TYR A 233 2.78 16.05 -23.74
N ILE A 234 2.82 14.76 -24.02
CA ILE A 234 3.58 13.77 -23.24
C ILE A 234 5.08 14.07 -23.17
N PRO A 235 5.78 14.46 -24.26
CA PRO A 235 7.19 14.84 -24.19
C PRO A 235 7.44 16.00 -23.22
N ASP A 236 6.59 17.04 -23.25
CA ASP A 236 6.70 18.22 -22.37
C ASP A 236 6.41 17.86 -20.91
N VAL A 237 5.47 16.94 -20.66
CA VAL A 237 5.19 16.40 -19.34
C VAL A 237 6.44 15.72 -18.77
N PHE A 238 7.09 14.83 -19.52
CA PHE A 238 8.33 14.19 -19.08
C PHE A 238 9.46 15.20 -18.86
N ALA A 239 9.65 16.14 -19.76
CA ALA A 239 10.66 17.18 -19.60
C ALA A 239 10.43 18.00 -18.32
N THR A 240 9.17 18.32 -18.02
CA THR A 240 8.80 19.07 -16.82
C THR A 240 9.02 18.23 -15.54
N ILE A 241 8.64 16.93 -15.53
CA ILE A 241 8.92 16.03 -14.42
C ILE A 241 10.40 16.05 -14.06
N PHE A 242 11.29 15.85 -15.05
CA PHE A 242 12.72 15.80 -14.77
C PHE A 242 13.30 17.17 -14.39
N ARG A 243 12.84 18.26 -14.99
CA ARG A 243 13.28 19.60 -14.64
C ARG A 243 12.94 19.97 -13.21
N GLU A 244 11.70 19.71 -12.78
CA GLU A 244 11.23 20.06 -11.43
C GLU A 244 11.71 19.08 -10.36
N ALA A 245 11.98 17.82 -10.72
CA ALA A 245 12.50 16.82 -9.77
C ALA A 245 13.86 17.23 -9.19
N PHE A 246 14.67 18.00 -9.93
CA PHE A 246 16.00 18.43 -9.54
C PHE A 246 16.10 19.94 -9.30
N ASP A 247 14.97 20.58 -8.96
CA ASP A 247 15.00 21.96 -8.46
C ASP A 247 15.56 22.00 -7.04
N PHE A 248 16.89 22.10 -6.96
CA PHE A 248 17.63 22.11 -5.70
C PHE A 248 17.31 23.35 -4.85
N GLN A 249 16.91 24.47 -5.44
CA GLN A 249 16.51 25.66 -4.68
C GLN A 249 15.21 25.39 -3.92
N ALA A 250 14.23 24.80 -4.56
CA ALA A 250 12.99 24.37 -3.89
C ALA A 250 13.24 23.28 -2.84
N ILE A 251 14.11 22.28 -3.13
CA ILE A 251 14.43 21.19 -2.21
C ILE A 251 15.10 21.71 -0.94
N PHE A 252 16.06 22.62 -1.04
CA PHE A 252 16.81 23.12 0.12
C PHE A 252 16.19 24.37 0.76
N GLY A 253 15.39 25.12 0.02
CA GLY A 253 14.74 26.34 0.52
C GLY A 253 13.42 26.10 1.26
N ALA A 254 12.58 25.19 0.74
CA ALA A 254 11.27 24.86 1.31
C ALA A 254 11.01 23.35 1.26
N PHE A 255 11.83 22.58 1.98
CA PHE A 255 11.89 21.14 1.88
C PHE A 255 10.53 20.43 2.07
N ALA A 256 9.70 20.90 3.00
CA ALA A 256 8.40 20.27 3.29
C ALA A 256 7.40 20.32 2.13
N GLY A 257 7.45 21.37 1.30
CA GLY A 257 6.63 21.51 0.10
C GLY A 257 7.30 21.05 -1.19
N SER A 258 8.55 20.56 -1.13
CA SER A 258 9.31 20.19 -2.32
C SER A 258 8.76 18.95 -3.03
N ALA A 259 9.03 18.88 -4.34
CA ALA A 259 8.73 17.71 -5.17
C ALA A 259 9.23 16.40 -4.54
N MET A 260 10.46 16.42 -4.00
CA MET A 260 11.05 15.26 -3.36
C MET A 260 10.26 14.81 -2.14
N MET A 261 9.93 15.72 -1.22
CA MET A 261 9.21 15.38 0.00
C MET A 261 7.80 14.88 -0.30
N GLN A 262 7.07 15.59 -1.15
CA GLN A 262 5.70 15.20 -1.51
C GLN A 262 5.67 13.88 -2.28
N GLY A 263 6.61 13.66 -3.21
CA GLY A 263 6.75 12.42 -3.94
C GLY A 263 7.04 11.23 -3.02
N ILE A 264 7.94 11.38 -2.04
CA ILE A 264 8.28 10.32 -1.09
C ILE A 264 7.09 10.02 -0.15
N ARG A 265 6.43 11.05 0.42
CA ARG A 265 5.28 10.87 1.32
C ARG A 265 4.12 10.15 0.63
N ARG A 266 3.70 10.66 -0.54
CA ARG A 266 2.54 10.11 -1.25
C ARG A 266 2.88 8.79 -1.95
N GLY A 267 4.12 8.61 -2.40
CA GLY A 267 4.62 7.33 -2.90
C GLY A 267 4.59 6.25 -1.82
N LEU A 268 5.10 6.55 -0.62
CA LEU A 268 5.07 5.62 0.52
C LEU A 268 3.64 5.28 0.96
N TYR A 269 2.76 6.29 1.03
CA TYR A 269 1.35 6.07 1.34
C TYR A 269 0.67 5.13 0.36
N SER A 270 1.00 5.23 -0.95
CA SER A 270 0.44 4.39 -1.99
C SER A 270 1.01 2.98 -1.96
N ASN A 271 2.34 2.83 -1.99
CA ASN A 271 2.97 1.52 -2.17
C ASN A 271 3.27 0.74 -0.89
N GLU A 272 3.20 1.40 0.28
CA GLU A 272 3.38 0.80 1.60
C GLU A 272 4.69 -0.01 1.78
N ALA A 273 5.72 0.27 0.98
CA ALA A 273 6.95 -0.52 0.97
C ALA A 273 7.82 -0.24 2.22
N GLY A 274 8.15 -1.29 2.97
CA GLY A 274 9.00 -1.19 4.17
C GLY A 274 8.27 -0.79 5.44
N ILE A 275 6.96 -0.52 5.40
CA ILE A 275 6.20 -0.18 6.62
C ILE A 275 5.63 -1.40 7.35
N GLY A 276 5.71 -2.59 6.74
CA GLY A 276 5.33 -3.85 7.37
C GLY A 276 3.86 -4.25 7.22
N SER A 277 3.11 -3.64 6.32
CA SER A 277 1.68 -3.96 6.11
C SER A 277 1.47 -5.18 5.21
N ALA A 278 1.99 -5.12 3.99
CA ALA A 278 1.84 -6.17 2.99
C ALA A 278 2.35 -7.55 3.43
N PRO A 279 3.37 -7.67 4.29
CA PRO A 279 3.77 -8.94 4.89
C PRO A 279 2.63 -9.74 5.52
N ASN A 280 1.60 -9.08 6.05
CA ASN A 280 0.43 -9.74 6.63
C ASN A 280 -0.41 -10.50 5.58
N ALA A 281 -0.57 -9.94 4.39
CA ALA A 281 -1.21 -10.64 3.28
C ALA A 281 -0.26 -11.68 2.66
N ALA A 282 1.02 -11.34 2.49
CA ALA A 282 2.01 -12.24 1.93
C ALA A 282 2.11 -13.56 2.71
N ALA A 283 2.00 -13.52 4.04
CA ALA A 283 2.09 -14.70 4.90
C ALA A 283 0.92 -15.68 4.70
N SER A 284 -0.25 -15.22 4.27
CA SER A 284 -1.42 -16.09 4.07
C SER A 284 -1.27 -17.03 2.87
N ALA A 285 -0.37 -16.72 1.92
CA ALA A 285 -0.19 -17.54 0.73
C ALA A 285 0.48 -18.87 1.01
N ASN A 286 -0.03 -19.92 0.35
CA ASN A 286 0.64 -21.22 0.27
C ASN A 286 1.59 -21.22 -0.92
N VAL A 287 2.88 -21.32 -0.64
CA VAL A 287 3.96 -21.31 -1.64
C VAL A 287 5.03 -22.31 -1.25
N THR A 288 5.75 -22.84 -2.22
CA THR A 288 6.82 -23.82 -1.98
C THR A 288 8.11 -23.18 -1.45
N HIS A 289 8.28 -21.83 -1.61
CA HIS A 289 9.47 -21.12 -1.15
C HIS A 289 9.13 -19.67 -0.72
N PRO A 290 9.59 -19.19 0.45
CA PRO A 290 9.29 -17.83 0.97
C PRO A 290 9.61 -16.70 0.01
N VAL A 291 10.70 -16.80 -0.74
CA VAL A 291 11.15 -15.80 -1.71
C VAL A 291 10.10 -15.53 -2.79
N LYS A 292 9.27 -16.52 -3.14
CA LYS A 292 8.20 -16.33 -4.12
C LYS A 292 7.25 -15.21 -3.70
N GLN A 293 6.85 -15.18 -2.42
CA GLN A 293 6.00 -14.09 -1.93
C GLN A 293 6.73 -12.76 -1.78
N GLY A 294 8.01 -12.78 -1.43
CA GLY A 294 8.84 -11.58 -1.52
C GLY A 294 8.82 -10.96 -2.91
N LEU A 295 9.01 -11.78 -3.95
CA LEU A 295 8.96 -11.36 -5.35
C LEU A 295 7.57 -10.87 -5.78
N VAL A 296 6.50 -11.52 -5.33
CA VAL A 296 5.11 -11.12 -5.60
C VAL A 296 4.83 -9.74 -4.99
N GLN A 297 5.25 -9.48 -3.75
CA GLN A 297 5.04 -8.18 -3.10
C GLN A 297 5.92 -7.06 -3.68
N MET A 298 7.11 -7.40 -4.16
CA MET A 298 7.93 -6.47 -4.96
C MET A 298 7.19 -6.03 -6.24
N LEU A 299 6.56 -6.99 -6.95
CA LEU A 299 5.76 -6.70 -8.14
C LEU A 299 4.52 -5.87 -7.82
N SER A 300 3.89 -6.08 -6.66
CA SER A 300 2.75 -5.26 -6.20
C SER A 300 3.10 -3.78 -6.07
N VAL A 301 4.31 -3.43 -5.59
CA VAL A 301 4.80 -2.05 -5.53
C VAL A 301 4.89 -1.43 -6.93
N PHE A 302 5.33 -2.21 -7.93
CA PHE A 302 5.41 -1.74 -9.31
C PHE A 302 4.02 -1.51 -9.91
N ILE A 303 3.09 -2.45 -9.70
CA ILE A 303 1.71 -2.31 -10.17
C ILE A 303 1.08 -1.05 -9.57
N ASP A 304 1.25 -0.83 -8.28
CA ASP A 304 0.69 0.31 -7.58
C ASP A 304 1.27 1.64 -8.10
N THR A 305 2.58 1.81 -7.98
CA THR A 305 3.17 3.14 -8.17
C THR A 305 3.66 3.37 -9.60
N LEU A 306 4.43 2.43 -10.18
CA LEU A 306 4.97 2.62 -11.53
C LEU A 306 3.89 2.51 -12.61
N LEU A 307 2.79 1.80 -12.35
CA LEU A 307 1.72 1.67 -13.31
C LEU A 307 0.53 2.58 -12.96
N LEU A 308 -0.15 2.38 -11.83
CA LEU A 308 -1.40 3.08 -11.51
C LEU A 308 -1.20 4.55 -11.11
N CYS A 309 -0.22 4.85 -10.24
CA CYS A 309 0.07 6.26 -9.90
C CYS A 309 0.58 7.03 -11.11
N THR A 310 1.41 6.39 -11.96
CA THR A 310 1.88 7.00 -13.22
C THR A 310 0.72 7.24 -14.18
N ALA A 311 -0.23 6.31 -14.26
CA ALA A 311 -1.44 6.48 -15.07
C ALA A 311 -2.22 7.74 -14.65
N THR A 312 -2.46 7.92 -13.35
CA THR A 312 -3.11 9.13 -12.81
C THR A 312 -2.32 10.39 -13.14
N ALA A 313 -1.00 10.37 -12.88
CA ALA A 313 -0.14 11.50 -13.15
C ALA A 313 -0.18 11.90 -14.64
N MET A 314 -0.06 10.93 -15.55
CA MET A 314 -0.09 11.19 -17.00
C MET A 314 -1.45 11.73 -17.46
N MET A 315 -2.56 11.17 -16.98
CA MET A 315 -3.89 11.69 -17.28
C MET A 315 -4.05 13.16 -16.89
N CYS A 316 -3.61 13.51 -15.68
CA CYS A 316 -3.78 14.86 -15.17
C CYS A 316 -2.82 15.86 -15.83
N MET A 317 -1.54 15.51 -15.91
CA MET A 317 -0.50 16.42 -16.40
C MET A 317 -0.59 16.68 -17.92
N SER A 318 -1.14 15.73 -18.69
CA SER A 318 -1.32 15.91 -20.13
C SER A 318 -2.61 16.63 -20.52
N SER A 319 -3.52 16.88 -19.56
CA SER A 319 -4.83 17.51 -19.82
C SER A 319 -4.74 19.03 -20.08
N GLY A 320 -3.65 19.67 -19.66
CA GLY A 320 -3.53 21.14 -19.71
C GLY A 320 -4.15 21.86 -18.52
N VAL A 321 -4.84 21.16 -17.60
CA VAL A 321 -5.38 21.77 -16.38
C VAL A 321 -4.26 21.98 -15.37
N ALA A 322 -3.97 23.24 -15.03
CA ALA A 322 -2.91 23.58 -14.10
C ALA A 322 -3.21 23.04 -12.68
N PRO A 323 -2.22 22.40 -12.02
CA PRO A 323 -2.38 22.01 -10.63
C PRO A 323 -2.39 23.23 -9.72
N SER A 324 -3.21 23.17 -8.66
CA SER A 324 -3.22 24.17 -7.60
C SER A 324 -3.60 23.55 -6.25
N GLU A 325 -3.16 24.14 -5.16
CA GLU A 325 -3.53 23.67 -3.82
C GLU A 325 -5.05 23.68 -3.59
N ALA A 326 -5.76 24.61 -4.21
CA ALA A 326 -7.22 24.72 -4.11
C ALA A 326 -7.95 23.54 -4.80
N LEU A 327 -7.33 22.93 -5.80
CA LEU A 327 -7.88 21.79 -6.56
C LEU A 327 -7.31 20.44 -6.11
N GLN A 328 -6.46 20.39 -5.09
CA GLN A 328 -5.80 19.16 -4.68
C GLN A 328 -6.80 18.02 -4.41
N GLY A 329 -6.39 16.80 -4.72
CA GLY A 329 -7.21 15.61 -4.53
C GLY A 329 -8.08 15.26 -5.73
N ALA A 330 -9.27 14.73 -5.49
CA ALA A 330 -10.19 14.30 -6.53
C ALA A 330 -10.63 15.43 -7.48
N PRO A 331 -10.85 16.68 -7.03
CA PRO A 331 -11.29 17.77 -7.91
C PRO A 331 -10.35 18.03 -9.09
N TRP A 332 -9.03 18.02 -8.88
CA TRP A 332 -8.08 18.22 -9.98
C TRP A 332 -8.11 17.08 -11.00
N VAL A 333 -8.21 15.82 -10.52
CA VAL A 333 -8.27 14.65 -11.40
C VAL A 333 -9.56 14.67 -12.21
N GLN A 334 -10.70 15.06 -11.60
CA GLN A 334 -11.98 15.19 -12.28
C GLN A 334 -11.96 16.30 -13.33
N ALA A 335 -11.38 17.46 -13.01
CA ALA A 335 -11.22 18.57 -13.96
C ALA A 335 -10.33 18.17 -15.15
N ALA A 336 -9.21 17.49 -14.89
CA ALA A 336 -8.30 17.00 -15.92
C ALA A 336 -8.97 16.00 -16.89
N LEU A 337 -9.76 15.08 -16.36
CA LEU A 337 -10.48 14.11 -17.18
C LEU A 337 -11.70 14.72 -17.87
N GLN A 338 -12.32 15.73 -17.28
CA GLN A 338 -13.40 16.48 -17.94
C GLN A 338 -12.90 17.19 -19.19
N GLU A 339 -11.71 17.77 -19.15
CA GLU A 339 -11.09 18.40 -20.32
C GLU A 339 -10.84 17.38 -21.46
N SER A 340 -10.38 16.16 -21.11
CA SER A 340 -10.02 15.15 -22.11
C SER A 340 -11.21 14.29 -22.57
N LEU A 341 -12.18 13.99 -21.69
CA LEU A 341 -13.25 13.01 -21.91
C LEU A 341 -14.68 13.58 -21.74
N GLY A 342 -14.79 14.91 -21.51
CA GLY A 342 -16.07 15.55 -21.24
C GLY A 342 -16.71 15.04 -19.93
N THR A 343 -18.04 14.99 -19.91
CA THR A 343 -18.83 14.58 -18.72
C THR A 343 -18.56 13.16 -18.24
N PHE A 344 -18.01 12.29 -19.09
CA PHE A 344 -17.63 10.93 -18.71
C PHE A 344 -16.46 10.93 -17.68
N GLY A 345 -15.52 11.88 -17.81
CA GLY A 345 -14.33 11.95 -16.96
C GLY A 345 -14.63 11.99 -15.45
N PRO A 346 -15.36 12.99 -14.94
CA PRO A 346 -15.73 13.07 -13.53
C PRO A 346 -16.51 11.85 -13.02
N VAL A 347 -17.44 11.32 -13.83
CA VAL A 347 -18.20 10.11 -13.47
C VAL A 347 -17.30 8.91 -13.34
N PHE A 348 -16.37 8.71 -14.28
CA PHE A 348 -15.40 7.62 -14.25
C PHE A 348 -14.52 7.68 -12.99
N ILE A 349 -14.01 8.87 -12.64
CA ILE A 349 -13.19 9.03 -11.42
C ILE A 349 -14.01 8.74 -10.16
N THR A 350 -15.26 9.18 -10.10
CA THR A 350 -16.13 8.90 -8.96
C THR A 350 -16.41 7.41 -8.81
N VAL A 351 -16.73 6.70 -9.90
CA VAL A 351 -16.94 5.25 -9.88
C VAL A 351 -15.64 4.52 -9.49
N SER A 352 -14.51 4.94 -10.05
CA SER A 352 -13.19 4.39 -9.66
C SER A 352 -12.89 4.59 -8.18
N MET A 353 -13.18 5.77 -7.63
CA MET A 353 -13.00 6.06 -6.21
C MET A 353 -13.92 5.22 -5.31
N VAL A 354 -15.16 4.94 -5.73
CA VAL A 354 -16.04 4.01 -4.99
C VAL A 354 -15.40 2.62 -4.88
N LEU A 355 -14.92 2.08 -6.00
CA LEU A 355 -14.29 0.77 -6.03
C LEU A 355 -12.97 0.74 -5.26
N PHE A 356 -12.11 1.74 -5.47
CA PHE A 356 -10.80 1.84 -4.82
C PHE A 356 -10.94 2.04 -3.31
N ALA A 357 -11.80 2.93 -2.84
CA ALA A 357 -12.04 3.13 -1.42
C ALA A 357 -12.60 1.86 -0.76
N PHE A 358 -13.59 1.22 -1.38
CA PHE A 358 -14.20 0.00 -0.85
C PHE A 358 -13.18 -1.13 -0.72
N THR A 359 -12.40 -1.41 -1.76
CA THR A 359 -11.37 -2.46 -1.71
C THR A 359 -10.26 -2.14 -0.71
N THR A 360 -9.85 -0.86 -0.57
CA THR A 360 -8.88 -0.43 0.44
C THR A 360 -9.38 -0.72 1.85
N LEU A 361 -10.62 -0.40 2.18
CA LEU A 361 -11.20 -0.68 3.49
C LEU A 361 -11.20 -2.18 3.81
N LEU A 362 -11.44 -3.03 2.80
CA LEU A 362 -11.40 -4.49 2.97
C LEU A 362 -9.97 -4.98 3.22
N GLY A 363 -8.99 -4.54 2.44
CA GLY A 363 -7.58 -4.89 2.61
C GLY A 363 -7.04 -4.46 3.98
N ASN A 364 -7.36 -3.24 4.39
CA ASN A 364 -7.00 -2.70 5.71
C ASN A 364 -7.54 -3.55 6.87
N CYS A 365 -8.80 -3.94 6.79
CA CYS A 365 -9.42 -4.78 7.81
C CYS A 365 -8.85 -6.20 7.81
N PHE A 366 -8.47 -6.76 6.66
CA PHE A 366 -7.78 -8.04 6.59
C PHE A 366 -6.46 -8.03 7.38
N TYR A 367 -5.68 -6.96 7.26
CA TYR A 367 -4.47 -6.81 8.06
C TYR A 367 -4.77 -6.76 9.56
N CYS A 368 -5.81 -6.05 9.96
CA CYS A 368 -6.21 -5.97 11.37
C CYS A 368 -6.67 -7.33 11.93
N ASP A 369 -7.39 -8.13 11.15
CA ASP A 369 -7.81 -9.49 11.56
C ASP A 369 -6.59 -10.38 11.88
N ASN A 370 -5.52 -10.30 11.05
CA ASN A 370 -4.26 -11.01 11.29
C ASN A 370 -3.57 -10.56 12.59
N LEU A 371 -3.51 -9.25 12.84
CA LEU A 371 -2.88 -8.70 14.06
C LEU A 371 -3.67 -9.04 15.33
N LEU A 372 -5.00 -9.03 15.26
CA LEU A 372 -5.84 -9.42 16.38
C LEU A 372 -5.66 -10.92 16.72
N THR A 373 -5.52 -11.77 15.71
CA THR A 373 -5.17 -13.19 15.89
C THR A 373 -3.82 -13.34 16.58
N TYR A 374 -2.82 -12.55 16.19
CA TYR A 374 -1.52 -12.54 16.87
C TYR A 374 -1.61 -12.13 18.35
N ILE A 375 -2.32 -11.03 18.65
CA ILE A 375 -2.46 -10.51 20.02
C ILE A 375 -3.13 -11.54 20.93
N HIS A 376 -4.20 -12.19 20.46
CA HIS A 376 -4.96 -13.19 21.22
C HIS A 376 -4.29 -14.58 21.24
N LYS A 377 -3.25 -14.81 20.42
CA LYS A 377 -2.59 -16.12 20.22
C LYS A 377 -3.48 -17.22 19.62
N SER A 378 -4.69 -16.88 19.24
CA SER A 378 -5.69 -17.73 18.60
C SER A 378 -6.71 -16.85 17.88
N GLN A 379 -7.61 -17.43 17.12
CA GLN A 379 -8.70 -16.63 16.53
C GLN A 379 -9.55 -16.00 17.63
N PRO A 380 -9.73 -14.67 17.62
CA PRO A 380 -10.60 -14.00 18.61
C PRO A 380 -12.05 -14.47 18.48
N GLY A 381 -12.75 -14.50 19.58
CA GLY A 381 -14.14 -14.94 19.62
C GLY A 381 -15.05 -14.10 18.71
N ARG A 382 -16.10 -14.75 18.16
CA ARG A 382 -17.02 -14.13 17.18
C ARG A 382 -17.60 -12.78 17.65
N HIS A 383 -17.95 -12.65 18.92
CA HIS A 383 -18.50 -11.40 19.46
C HIS A 383 -17.48 -10.26 19.47
N PHE A 384 -16.23 -10.56 19.84
CA PHE A 384 -15.15 -9.58 19.81
C PHE A 384 -14.88 -9.09 18.37
N MET A 385 -14.78 -10.03 17.42
CA MET A 385 -14.58 -9.68 16.01
C MET A 385 -15.74 -8.88 15.42
N MET A 386 -16.97 -9.21 15.82
CA MET A 386 -18.16 -8.44 15.43
C MET A 386 -18.08 -7.00 15.97
N ALA A 387 -17.77 -6.83 17.25
CA ALA A 387 -17.62 -5.51 17.88
C ALA A 387 -16.51 -4.68 17.18
N PHE A 388 -15.35 -5.29 16.91
CA PHE A 388 -14.27 -4.64 16.19
C PHE A 388 -14.69 -4.18 14.78
N ARG A 389 -15.39 -5.02 14.03
CA ARG A 389 -15.90 -4.70 12.68
C ARG A 389 -16.93 -3.58 12.68
N VAL A 390 -17.79 -3.54 13.71
CA VAL A 390 -18.71 -2.41 13.92
C VAL A 390 -17.93 -1.13 14.20
N VAL A 391 -16.91 -1.17 15.04
CA VAL A 391 -16.02 -0.01 15.28
C VAL A 391 -15.38 0.45 13.99
N CYS A 392 -14.83 -0.45 13.16
CA CYS A 392 -14.28 -0.08 11.85
C CYS A 392 -15.31 0.61 10.94
N ALA A 393 -16.55 0.10 10.90
CA ALA A 393 -17.62 0.72 10.12
C ALA A 393 -17.99 2.12 10.65
N LEU A 394 -18.02 2.32 11.96
CA LEU A 394 -18.23 3.63 12.57
C LEU A 394 -17.10 4.61 12.26
N VAL A 395 -15.86 4.14 12.26
CA VAL A 395 -14.69 4.94 11.88
C VAL A 395 -14.78 5.40 10.42
N VAL A 396 -15.21 4.52 9.52
CA VAL A 396 -15.46 4.87 8.11
C VAL A 396 -16.53 5.95 8.00
N PHE A 397 -17.63 5.81 8.75
CA PHE A 397 -18.68 6.84 8.79
C PHE A 397 -18.16 8.20 9.27
N MET A 398 -17.42 8.21 10.38
CA MET A 398 -16.89 9.45 10.96
C MET A 398 -15.86 10.13 10.05
N GLY A 399 -15.02 9.35 9.38
CA GLY A 399 -13.98 9.86 8.49
C GLY A 399 -14.51 10.72 7.34
N ALA A 400 -15.71 10.41 6.83
CA ALA A 400 -16.32 11.17 5.74
C ALA A 400 -16.59 12.64 6.06
N GLY A 401 -16.84 12.99 7.33
CA GLY A 401 -17.14 14.36 7.77
C GLY A 401 -15.95 15.13 8.34
N MET A 402 -14.72 14.58 8.29
CA MET A 402 -13.53 15.23 8.87
C MET A 402 -12.81 16.15 7.86
N GLU A 403 -11.79 16.88 8.31
CA GLU A 403 -10.97 17.75 7.47
C GLU A 403 -9.82 16.97 6.81
N MET A 404 -9.59 17.26 5.53
CA MET A 404 -8.57 16.59 4.70
C MET A 404 -7.15 16.69 5.30
N SER A 405 -6.74 17.90 5.69
CA SER A 405 -5.39 18.16 6.21
C SER A 405 -5.10 17.37 7.49
N MET A 406 -6.07 17.33 8.41
CA MET A 406 -5.96 16.57 9.65
C MET A 406 -5.83 15.07 9.38
N LEU A 407 -6.63 14.54 8.47
CA LEU A 407 -6.61 13.10 8.12
C LEU A 407 -5.28 12.69 7.48
N TRP A 408 -4.74 13.51 6.57
CA TRP A 408 -3.43 13.24 5.98
C TRP A 408 -2.32 13.27 7.02
N ASN A 409 -2.32 14.25 7.93
CA ASN A 409 -1.29 14.33 8.97
C ASN A 409 -1.37 13.15 9.96
N ILE A 410 -2.58 12.72 10.34
CA ILE A 410 -2.77 11.51 11.16
C ILE A 410 -2.24 10.28 10.43
N ALA A 411 -2.61 10.08 9.17
CA ALA A 411 -2.16 8.96 8.37
C ALA A 411 -0.63 8.93 8.24
N ASP A 412 -0.01 10.08 7.95
CA ASP A 412 1.44 10.22 7.83
C ASP A 412 2.16 9.87 9.16
N VAL A 413 1.69 10.38 10.30
CA VAL A 413 2.30 10.08 11.62
C VAL A 413 2.19 8.60 11.94
N LEU A 414 1.00 8.01 11.80
CA LEU A 414 0.78 6.60 12.11
C LEU A 414 1.62 5.68 11.22
N MET A 415 1.64 5.94 9.92
CA MET A 415 2.46 5.21 8.95
C MET A 415 3.97 5.36 9.28
N GLY A 416 4.38 6.56 9.66
CA GLY A 416 5.77 6.82 10.05
C GLY A 416 6.19 6.05 11.30
N VAL A 417 5.31 5.91 12.30
CA VAL A 417 5.57 5.09 13.49
C VAL A 417 5.77 3.62 13.11
N MET A 418 4.94 3.08 12.21
CA MET A 418 5.12 1.72 11.71
C MET A 418 6.47 1.55 11.02
N ALA A 419 6.85 2.47 10.13
CA ALA A 419 8.13 2.44 9.44
C ALA A 419 9.32 2.50 10.42
N MET A 420 9.25 3.34 11.44
CA MET A 420 10.30 3.45 12.46
C MET A 420 10.50 2.16 13.28
N ILE A 421 9.46 1.36 13.45
CA ILE A 421 9.57 0.05 14.10
C ILE A 421 10.06 -1.00 13.10
N ASN A 422 9.45 -1.08 11.91
CA ASN A 422 9.69 -2.17 10.98
C ASN A 422 11.05 -2.11 10.28
N ILE A 423 11.49 -0.91 9.83
CA ILE A 423 12.73 -0.75 9.08
C ILE A 423 13.96 -1.26 9.85
N PRO A 424 14.20 -0.86 11.12
CA PRO A 424 15.31 -1.41 11.88
C PRO A 424 15.24 -2.93 12.04
N VAL A 425 14.04 -3.48 12.22
CA VAL A 425 13.84 -4.93 12.37
C VAL A 425 14.20 -5.67 11.09
N ILE A 426 13.72 -5.24 9.93
CA ILE A 426 14.05 -5.92 8.67
C ILE A 426 15.52 -5.79 8.28
N ILE A 427 16.20 -4.70 8.71
CA ILE A 427 17.65 -4.58 8.55
C ILE A 427 18.36 -5.62 9.42
N LEU A 428 17.99 -5.76 10.69
CA LEU A 428 18.57 -6.75 11.60
C LEU A 428 18.36 -8.19 11.12
N LEU A 429 17.20 -8.48 10.52
CA LEU A 429 16.83 -9.80 10.03
C LEU A 429 17.21 -10.04 8.56
N SER A 430 17.81 -9.06 7.90
CA SER A 430 18.11 -9.10 6.46
C SER A 430 18.92 -10.32 6.04
N ASN A 431 19.88 -10.76 6.87
CA ASN A 431 20.72 -11.93 6.57
C ASN A 431 19.88 -13.22 6.39
N THR A 432 18.80 -13.38 7.12
CA THR A 432 17.89 -14.52 6.96
C THR A 432 17.19 -14.51 5.60
N ALA A 433 16.67 -13.34 5.18
CA ALA A 433 16.05 -13.19 3.86
C ALA A 433 17.06 -13.38 2.72
N LEU A 434 18.31 -12.91 2.90
CA LEU A 434 19.39 -13.07 1.91
C LEU A 434 19.81 -14.54 1.75
N LYS A 435 19.93 -15.29 2.84
CA LYS A 435 20.21 -16.74 2.76
C LYS A 435 19.08 -17.50 2.04
N ALA A 436 17.82 -17.13 2.30
CA ALA A 436 16.69 -17.71 1.57
C ALA A 436 16.73 -17.33 0.08
N LEU A 437 17.13 -16.10 -0.26
CA LEU A 437 17.31 -15.69 -1.66
C LEU A 437 18.43 -16.47 -2.34
N ASP A 438 19.57 -16.65 -1.68
CA ASP A 438 20.70 -17.43 -2.20
C ASP A 438 20.32 -18.90 -2.44
N ASP A 439 19.55 -19.49 -1.53
CA ASP A 439 19.02 -20.85 -1.71
C ASP A 439 18.06 -20.93 -2.91
N TYR A 440 17.09 -20.02 -2.98
CA TYR A 440 16.16 -19.92 -4.09
C TYR A 440 16.87 -19.84 -5.45
N GLU A 441 17.90 -18.99 -5.55
CA GLU A 441 18.66 -18.82 -6.79
C GLU A 441 19.50 -20.03 -7.15
N LYS A 442 20.08 -20.73 -6.15
CA LYS A 442 20.82 -21.99 -6.40
C LYS A 442 19.92 -23.04 -6.99
N GLN A 443 18.68 -23.17 -6.50
CA GLN A 443 17.70 -24.10 -7.01
C GLN A 443 17.23 -23.71 -8.43
N LEU A 444 16.96 -22.41 -8.67
CA LEU A 444 16.61 -21.92 -10.01
C LEU A 444 17.70 -22.18 -11.05
N LYS A 445 18.98 -21.98 -10.71
CA LYS A 445 20.12 -22.25 -11.60
C LYS A 445 20.24 -23.73 -11.99
N LYS A 446 19.71 -24.63 -11.14
CA LYS A 446 19.64 -26.09 -11.42
C LYS A 446 18.38 -26.45 -12.24
N GLY A 447 17.55 -25.48 -12.64
CA GLY A 447 16.30 -25.69 -13.36
C GLY A 447 15.17 -26.29 -12.52
N MET A 448 15.30 -26.26 -11.19
CA MET A 448 14.30 -26.78 -10.25
C MET A 448 13.22 -25.75 -9.95
N ASN A 449 12.01 -26.21 -9.60
CA ASN A 449 11.06 -25.34 -8.88
C ASN A 449 11.51 -25.25 -7.42
N PRO A 450 11.88 -24.04 -6.92
CA PRO A 450 12.46 -23.94 -5.59
C PRO A 450 11.50 -24.37 -4.47
N VAL A 451 12.01 -25.21 -3.57
CA VAL A 451 11.35 -25.67 -2.35
C VAL A 451 12.21 -25.30 -1.15
N PHE A 452 11.62 -24.74 -0.12
CA PHE A 452 12.33 -24.24 1.05
C PHE A 452 12.33 -25.24 2.19
N LYS A 453 13.51 -25.39 2.82
CA LYS A 453 13.66 -26.06 4.12
C LYS A 453 14.44 -25.13 5.06
N SER A 454 13.99 -25.03 6.30
CA SER A 454 14.63 -24.16 7.31
C SER A 454 16.11 -24.52 7.55
N THR A 455 16.44 -25.81 7.42
CA THR A 455 17.81 -26.34 7.58
C THR A 455 18.76 -25.84 6.50
N ASP A 456 18.29 -25.60 5.28
CA ASP A 456 19.13 -25.22 4.13
C ASP A 456 19.73 -23.81 4.28
N ILE A 457 19.09 -22.97 5.08
CA ILE A 457 19.59 -21.62 5.43
C ILE A 457 20.22 -21.55 6.84
N GLY A 458 20.35 -22.70 7.50
CA GLY A 458 20.99 -22.83 8.82
C GLY A 458 20.15 -22.26 9.98
N LEU A 459 18.83 -22.21 9.85
CA LEU A 459 17.94 -21.93 10.96
C LEU A 459 17.82 -23.17 11.84
N LYS A 460 18.16 -23.02 13.12
CA LYS A 460 18.05 -24.09 14.12
C LYS A 460 16.65 -24.15 14.73
N GLU A 461 15.84 -23.12 14.52
CA GLU A 461 14.49 -23.03 15.06
C GLU A 461 13.52 -23.83 14.16
N LYS A 462 12.66 -24.63 14.82
CA LYS A 462 11.59 -25.32 14.13
C LYS A 462 10.55 -24.28 13.69
N LEU A 463 10.30 -24.19 12.38
CA LEU A 463 9.31 -23.30 11.80
C LEU A 463 8.01 -24.06 11.53
N ASP A 464 6.86 -23.46 11.88
CA ASP A 464 5.56 -24.15 11.84
C ASP A 464 5.13 -24.63 10.43
N CYS A 465 5.59 -23.92 9.39
CA CYS A 465 5.17 -24.17 8.01
C CYS A 465 6.29 -24.71 7.10
N TRP A 466 7.50 -24.89 7.63
CA TRP A 466 8.68 -25.27 6.84
C TRP A 466 9.50 -26.34 7.55
N GLU A 467 9.35 -27.57 7.15
CA GLU A 467 10.10 -28.74 7.65
C GLU A 467 11.32 -29.06 6.81
#